data_40bf8eee5fc7a21b37dd1abe4cab379f
#
_entry.id   40bf8eee5fc7a21b37dd1abe4cab379f
#
_cell.length_a   1.000
_cell.length_b   1.000
_cell.length_c   1.000
_cell.angle_alpha   90.00
_cell.angle_beta   90.00
_cell.angle_gamma   90.00
#
_symmetry.space_group_name_H-M   'P 1'
#
loop_
_entity.id
_entity.type
_entity.pdbx_description
1 polymer ?
#
loop_
_entity_poly.entity_id
_entity_poly.type
_entity_poly.pdbx_seq_one_letter_code
_entity_poly.pdbx_strand_id
1 'polypeptide(L)'
;MKFGNLYIMSWIEQLDHKLILFLNGNNQPILDQFMWLVSDPLFGVPFYIFFLFLVYKTRGAKSTLVIFIITSIAVGFTDFTAQNLFKDTIQRYRPSHHLTLSQDLNFVSGYRGGQYGFISNHASNMACVAFSIYLYVREKYHHLWLFFLFFVALISYSRIYLGVHYPTDILGGWIWGSIIAYSFYFFFKKIIL
;
A
#
# COMPACT_ATOMS: atom_id res chain seq x y z
N MET A 1 -27.41 -17.65 -12.32
CA MET A 1 -26.65 -16.53 -11.73
C MET A 1 -25.15 -16.80 -11.47
N LYS A 2 -24.64 -18.01 -11.63
CA LYS A 2 -23.19 -18.31 -11.43
C LYS A 2 -22.27 -17.92 -12.61
N PHE A 3 -22.81 -17.74 -13.81
CA PHE A 3 -21.98 -17.48 -15.01
C PHE A 3 -21.44 -16.04 -15.13
N GLY A 4 -22.13 -15.05 -14.60
CA GLY A 4 -21.68 -13.66 -14.69
C GLY A 4 -20.43 -13.35 -13.81
N ASN A 5 -20.39 -13.93 -12.62
CA ASN A 5 -19.28 -13.67 -11.68
C ASN A 5 -17.98 -14.37 -12.11
N LEU A 6 -18.04 -15.54 -12.73
CA LEU A 6 -16.85 -16.22 -13.29
C LEU A 6 -16.25 -15.43 -14.46
N TYR A 7 -17.07 -14.81 -15.28
CA TYR A 7 -16.61 -14.04 -16.45
C TYR A 7 -15.92 -12.73 -16.04
N ILE A 8 -16.45 -12.04 -15.05
CA ILE A 8 -15.86 -10.79 -14.52
C ILE A 8 -14.53 -11.08 -13.80
N MET A 9 -14.46 -12.12 -12.97
CA MET A 9 -13.22 -12.51 -12.31
C MET A 9 -12.14 -12.94 -13.33
N SER A 10 -12.48 -13.67 -14.36
CA SER A 10 -11.51 -14.04 -15.41
C SER A 10 -10.98 -12.83 -16.18
N TRP A 11 -11.80 -11.80 -16.42
CA TRP A 11 -11.36 -10.58 -17.09
C TRP A 11 -10.38 -9.76 -16.23
N ILE A 12 -10.70 -9.57 -14.96
CA ILE A 12 -9.81 -8.87 -14.01
C ILE A 12 -8.48 -9.62 -13.87
N GLU A 13 -8.52 -10.93 -13.77
CA GLU A 13 -7.33 -11.76 -13.66
C GLU A 13 -6.47 -11.68 -14.93
N GLN A 14 -7.08 -11.73 -16.13
CA GLN A 14 -6.35 -11.53 -17.37
C GLN A 14 -5.71 -10.14 -17.47
N LEU A 15 -6.41 -9.11 -17.01
CA LEU A 15 -5.86 -7.75 -16.95
C LEU A 15 -4.67 -7.67 -15.99
N ASP A 16 -4.79 -8.25 -14.80
CA ASP A 16 -3.70 -8.31 -13.82
C ASP A 16 -2.47 -9.04 -14.37
N HIS A 17 -2.68 -10.17 -15.06
CA HIS A 17 -1.59 -10.93 -15.68
C HIS A 17 -0.87 -10.10 -16.76
N LYS A 18 -1.61 -9.43 -17.64
CA LYS A 18 -1.03 -8.56 -18.67
C LYS A 18 -0.26 -7.39 -18.07
N LEU A 19 -0.86 -6.74 -17.07
CA LEU A 19 -0.25 -5.58 -16.42
C LEU A 19 1.01 -5.95 -15.64
N ILE A 20 1.01 -7.05 -14.90
CA ILE A 20 2.21 -7.42 -14.15
C ILE A 20 3.35 -7.85 -15.07
N LEU A 21 3.09 -8.58 -16.14
CA LEU A 21 4.11 -8.93 -17.14
C LEU A 21 4.73 -7.68 -17.76
N PHE A 22 3.92 -6.67 -18.07
CA PHE A 22 4.40 -5.39 -18.60
C PHE A 22 5.22 -4.61 -17.57
N LEU A 23 4.76 -4.52 -16.31
CA LEU A 23 5.35 -3.69 -15.27
C LEU A 23 6.57 -4.33 -14.58
N ASN A 24 6.67 -5.67 -14.59
CA ASN A 24 7.80 -6.42 -14.02
C ASN A 24 8.86 -6.78 -15.08
N GLY A 25 8.60 -6.54 -16.38
CA GLY A 25 9.38 -7.09 -17.49
C GLY A 25 10.76 -6.42 -17.76
N ASN A 26 11.05 -5.26 -17.19
CA ASN A 26 12.26 -4.47 -17.49
C ASN A 26 13.22 -4.40 -16.29
N ASN A 27 13.71 -5.53 -15.84
CA ASN A 27 14.66 -5.56 -14.73
C ASN A 27 16.07 -5.14 -15.19
N GLN A 28 16.62 -4.16 -14.45
CA GLN A 28 17.99 -3.68 -14.62
C GLN A 28 18.66 -3.63 -13.25
N PRO A 29 19.95 -3.98 -13.11
CA PRO A 29 20.63 -4.11 -11.82
C PRO A 29 20.50 -2.86 -10.91
N ILE A 30 20.56 -1.66 -11.47
CA ILE A 30 20.42 -0.41 -10.71
C ILE A 30 18.97 -0.24 -10.24
N LEU A 31 18.00 -0.51 -11.11
CA LEU A 31 16.58 -0.39 -10.79
C LEU A 31 16.15 -1.48 -9.79
N ASP A 32 16.71 -2.69 -9.90
CA ASP A 32 16.48 -3.78 -8.96
C ASP A 32 16.90 -3.39 -7.54
N GLN A 33 18.10 -2.83 -7.38
CA GLN A 33 18.59 -2.36 -6.08
C GLN A 33 17.73 -1.21 -5.53
N PHE A 34 17.34 -0.27 -6.39
CA PHE A 34 16.48 0.85 -5.99
C PHE A 34 15.09 0.37 -5.56
N MET A 35 14.44 -0.50 -6.34
CA MET A 35 13.11 -1.01 -5.99
C MET A 35 13.13 -1.95 -4.79
N TRP A 36 14.22 -2.68 -4.59
CA TRP A 36 14.46 -3.45 -3.38
C TRP A 36 14.52 -2.53 -2.14
N LEU A 37 15.32 -1.46 -2.22
CA LEU A 37 15.42 -0.44 -1.17
C LEU A 37 14.07 0.23 -0.89
N VAL A 38 13.32 0.64 -1.94
CA VAL A 38 12.00 1.26 -1.81
C VAL A 38 11.00 0.32 -1.13
N SER A 39 11.15 -0.99 -1.33
CA SER A 39 10.30 -2.00 -0.70
C SER A 39 10.64 -2.30 0.76
N ASP A 40 11.80 -1.84 1.24
CA ASP A 40 12.21 -2.02 2.64
C ASP A 40 11.41 -1.06 3.54
N PRO A 41 10.86 -1.53 4.68
CA PRO A 41 10.16 -0.66 5.63
C PRO A 41 10.97 0.55 6.11
N LEU A 42 12.29 0.44 6.20
CA LEU A 42 13.17 1.52 6.62
C LEU A 42 13.26 2.67 5.60
N PHE A 43 12.99 2.39 4.32
CA PHE A 43 12.91 3.43 3.29
C PHE A 43 11.85 4.50 3.60
N GLY A 44 10.78 4.11 4.28
CA GLY A 44 9.71 5.02 4.69
C GLY A 44 10.10 5.99 5.82
N VAL A 45 11.13 5.68 6.61
CA VAL A 45 11.47 6.44 7.83
C VAL A 45 11.69 7.94 7.59
N PRO A 46 12.49 8.38 6.58
CA PRO A 46 12.65 9.81 6.30
C PRO A 46 11.32 10.50 5.97
N PHE A 47 10.42 9.81 5.25
CA PHE A 47 9.10 10.33 4.91
C PHE A 47 8.20 10.44 6.15
N TYR A 48 8.24 9.45 7.07
CA TYR A 48 7.48 9.51 8.31
C TYR A 48 7.94 10.66 9.20
N ILE A 49 9.26 10.90 9.31
CA ILE A 49 9.81 12.05 10.02
C ILE A 49 9.32 13.36 9.39
N PHE A 50 9.38 13.47 8.06
CA PHE A 50 8.86 14.63 7.33
C PHE A 50 7.36 14.84 7.55
N PHE A 51 6.56 13.78 7.50
CA PHE A 51 5.12 13.86 7.76
C PHE A 51 4.82 14.34 9.18
N LEU A 52 5.52 13.82 10.19
CA LEU A 52 5.38 14.29 11.57
C LEU A 52 5.80 15.74 11.73
N PHE A 53 6.84 16.18 11.02
CA PHE A 53 7.23 17.59 10.97
C PHE A 53 6.14 18.48 10.38
N LEU A 54 5.46 18.09 9.32
CA LEU A 54 4.32 18.82 8.76
C LEU A 54 3.17 18.93 9.76
N VAL A 55 2.87 17.84 10.46
CA VAL A 55 1.85 17.82 11.53
C VAL A 55 2.26 18.79 12.66
N TYR A 56 3.51 18.74 13.10
CA TYR A 56 4.03 19.63 14.13
C TYR A 56 3.89 21.11 13.74
N LYS A 57 4.24 21.46 12.50
CA LYS A 57 4.10 22.83 11.96
C LYS A 57 2.65 23.28 11.80
N THR A 58 1.70 22.35 11.77
CA THR A 58 0.27 22.63 11.57
C THR A 58 -0.49 22.63 12.90
N ARG A 59 -0.20 21.71 13.80
CA ARG A 59 -1.02 21.36 14.98
C ARG A 59 -0.26 21.46 16.32
N GLY A 60 1.07 21.68 16.30
CA GLY A 60 1.91 21.75 17.51
C GLY A 60 2.25 20.38 18.10
N ALA A 61 3.13 20.38 19.12
CA ALA A 61 3.75 19.17 19.66
C ALA A 61 2.75 18.17 20.26
N LYS A 62 1.80 18.64 21.09
CA LYS A 62 0.81 17.77 21.76
C LYS A 62 -0.05 17.03 20.74
N SER A 63 -0.60 17.75 19.77
CA SER A 63 -1.43 17.15 18.71
C SER A 63 -0.61 16.20 17.84
N THR A 64 0.67 16.52 17.58
CA THR A 64 1.56 15.62 16.83
C THR A 64 1.71 14.27 17.51
N LEU A 65 1.95 14.25 18.82
CA LEU A 65 2.06 13.01 19.57
C LEU A 65 0.75 12.20 19.52
N VAL A 66 -0.39 12.85 19.70
CA VAL A 66 -1.71 12.19 19.62
C VAL A 66 -1.97 11.64 18.22
N ILE A 67 -1.69 12.42 17.17
CA ILE A 67 -1.87 11.98 15.78
C ILE A 67 -0.93 10.81 15.47
N PHE A 68 0.31 10.85 15.92
CA PHE A 68 1.25 9.75 15.77
C PHE A 68 0.71 8.45 16.38
N ILE A 69 0.22 8.50 17.63
CA ILE A 69 -0.35 7.33 18.32
C ILE A 69 -1.57 6.79 17.55
N ILE A 70 -2.52 7.68 17.19
CA ILE A 70 -3.73 7.28 16.47
C ILE A 70 -3.41 6.68 15.10
N THR A 71 -2.49 7.29 14.36
CA THR A 71 -2.06 6.77 13.04
C THR A 71 -1.37 5.43 13.19
N SER A 72 -0.52 5.25 14.21
CA SER A 72 0.13 3.96 14.48
C SER A 72 -0.88 2.84 14.79
N ILE A 73 -1.91 3.15 15.59
CA ILE A 73 -3.00 2.20 15.86
C ILE A 73 -3.79 1.90 14.58
N ALA A 74 -4.11 2.91 13.77
CA ALA A 74 -4.80 2.74 12.50
C ALA A 74 -4.02 1.85 11.53
N VAL A 75 -2.70 2.03 11.43
CA VAL A 75 -1.82 1.19 10.59
C VAL A 75 -1.78 -0.25 11.11
N GLY A 76 -1.62 -0.46 12.42
CA GLY A 76 -1.67 -1.79 13.02
C GLY A 76 -3.01 -2.49 12.76
N PHE A 77 -4.13 -1.77 12.85
CA PHE A 77 -5.45 -2.28 12.51
C PHE A 77 -5.59 -2.58 11.01
N THR A 78 -5.02 -1.74 10.14
CA THR A 78 -4.98 -1.95 8.69
C THR A 78 -4.22 -3.23 8.35
N ASP A 79 -3.04 -3.41 8.94
CA ASP A 79 -2.20 -4.59 8.72
C ASP A 79 -2.87 -5.88 9.21
N PHE A 80 -3.42 -5.85 10.43
CA PHE A 80 -4.17 -6.96 11.02
C PHE A 80 -5.36 -7.36 10.14
N THR A 81 -6.15 -6.41 9.69
CA THR A 81 -7.34 -6.69 8.85
C THR A 81 -6.97 -7.10 7.43
N ALA A 82 -5.90 -6.56 6.86
CA ALA A 82 -5.38 -7.00 5.56
C ALA A 82 -4.98 -8.48 5.59
N GLN A 83 -4.39 -8.95 6.69
CA GLN A 83 -4.05 -10.36 6.86
C GLN A 83 -5.30 -11.21 7.10
N ASN A 84 -6.04 -10.95 8.18
CA ASN A 84 -7.07 -11.87 8.69
C ASN A 84 -8.40 -11.77 7.92
N LEU A 85 -8.78 -10.56 7.45
CA LEU A 85 -10.06 -10.35 6.75
C LEU A 85 -9.95 -10.60 5.25
N PHE A 86 -8.79 -10.37 4.64
CA PHE A 86 -8.64 -10.50 3.19
C PHE A 86 -7.78 -11.71 2.80
N LYS A 87 -6.54 -11.83 3.27
CA LYS A 87 -5.65 -12.90 2.80
C LYS A 87 -6.10 -14.26 3.24
N ASP A 88 -6.46 -14.41 4.51
CA ASP A 88 -6.85 -15.71 5.06
C ASP A 88 -8.23 -16.17 4.55
N THR A 89 -9.09 -15.23 4.09
CA THR A 89 -10.41 -15.56 3.56
C THR A 89 -10.42 -15.71 2.03
N ILE A 90 -9.77 -14.80 1.29
CA ILE A 90 -9.78 -14.80 -0.18
C ILE A 90 -8.77 -15.79 -0.75
N GLN A 91 -7.63 -15.96 -0.06
CA GLN A 91 -6.57 -16.90 -0.41
C GLN A 91 -6.07 -16.80 -1.85
N ARG A 92 -6.05 -15.57 -2.41
CA ARG A 92 -5.54 -15.33 -3.74
C ARG A 92 -4.03 -15.48 -3.76
N TYR A 93 -3.52 -16.43 -4.55
CA TYR A 93 -2.07 -16.60 -4.73
C TYR A 93 -1.43 -15.33 -5.29
N ARG A 94 -0.24 -15.01 -4.79
CA ARG A 94 0.62 -13.96 -5.38
C ARG A 94 1.07 -14.37 -6.79
N PRO A 95 1.42 -13.37 -7.65
CA PRO A 95 2.02 -13.67 -8.95
C PRO A 95 3.22 -14.61 -8.85
N SER A 96 4.06 -14.42 -7.83
CA SER A 96 5.25 -15.21 -7.53
C SER A 96 4.96 -16.69 -7.20
N HIS A 97 3.74 -17.02 -6.82
CA HIS A 97 3.26 -18.37 -6.50
C HIS A 97 2.25 -18.91 -7.52
N HIS A 98 1.97 -18.15 -8.59
CA HIS A 98 1.09 -18.63 -9.66
C HIS A 98 1.80 -19.68 -10.51
N LEU A 99 1.14 -20.82 -10.79
CA LEU A 99 1.75 -22.01 -11.40
C LEU A 99 2.45 -21.76 -12.74
N THR A 100 1.84 -20.94 -13.60
CA THR A 100 2.38 -20.66 -14.94
C THR A 100 3.01 -19.27 -15.01
N LEU A 101 2.30 -18.22 -14.56
CA LEU A 101 2.75 -16.83 -14.66
C LEU A 101 4.09 -16.57 -13.97
N SER A 102 4.38 -17.27 -12.86
CA SER A 102 5.62 -17.08 -12.13
C SER A 102 6.88 -17.46 -12.93
N GLN A 103 6.73 -18.21 -14.02
CA GLN A 103 7.85 -18.59 -14.90
C GLN A 103 8.28 -17.43 -15.81
N ASP A 104 7.37 -16.49 -16.07
CA ASP A 104 7.58 -15.34 -16.95
C ASP A 104 7.93 -14.05 -16.17
N LEU A 105 8.01 -14.14 -14.83
CA LEU A 105 8.29 -12.99 -13.97
C LEU A 105 9.75 -12.98 -13.49
N ASN A 106 10.26 -11.76 -13.34
CA ASN A 106 11.59 -11.52 -12.76
C ASN A 106 11.47 -11.32 -11.24
N PHE A 107 12.32 -11.98 -10.48
CA PHE A 107 12.38 -11.90 -9.01
C PHE A 107 13.73 -11.37 -8.56
N VAL A 108 13.75 -10.15 -8.04
CA VAL A 108 14.97 -9.55 -7.49
C VAL A 108 15.45 -10.39 -6.30
N SER A 109 16.70 -10.84 -6.35
CA SER A 109 17.31 -11.72 -5.33
C SER A 109 16.52 -12.98 -5.00
N GLY A 110 15.66 -13.45 -5.91
CA GLY A 110 14.80 -14.63 -5.70
C GLY A 110 13.66 -14.43 -4.70
N TYR A 111 13.38 -13.20 -4.31
CA TYR A 111 12.31 -12.88 -3.34
C TYR A 111 10.92 -13.15 -3.91
N ARG A 112 10.11 -13.93 -3.19
CA ARG A 112 8.75 -14.32 -3.61
C ARG A 112 7.64 -13.89 -2.67
N GLY A 113 8.00 -13.38 -1.48
CA GLY A 113 7.03 -13.01 -0.44
C GLY A 113 6.24 -14.20 0.12
N GLY A 114 5.16 -13.92 0.82
CA GLY A 114 4.25 -14.95 1.32
C GLY A 114 3.31 -15.48 0.24
N GLN A 115 2.52 -16.52 0.57
CA GLN A 115 1.69 -17.28 -0.37
C GLN A 115 0.53 -16.44 -0.96
N TYR A 116 -0.22 -15.73 -0.11
CA TYR A 116 -1.40 -14.97 -0.53
C TYR A 116 -1.14 -13.47 -0.67
N GLY A 117 -1.76 -12.84 -1.68
CA GLY A 117 -1.48 -11.48 -2.12
C GLY A 117 -2.58 -10.44 -1.83
N PHE A 118 -3.84 -10.81 -1.90
CA PHE A 118 -4.94 -9.85 -1.82
C PHE A 118 -5.39 -9.59 -0.39
N ILE A 119 -5.36 -8.38 0.08
CA ILE A 119 -4.82 -7.12 -0.45
C ILE A 119 -3.34 -6.95 -0.08
N SER A 120 -2.64 -5.99 -0.70
CA SER A 120 -1.25 -5.69 -0.37
C SER A 120 -1.13 -4.92 0.95
N ASN A 121 -0.47 -5.51 1.98
CA ASN A 121 -0.21 -4.83 3.26
C ASN A 121 0.63 -3.55 3.07
N HIS A 122 1.68 -3.60 2.24
CA HIS A 122 2.50 -2.41 1.96
C HIS A 122 1.65 -1.27 1.38
N ALA A 123 0.82 -1.56 0.39
CA ALA A 123 -0.05 -0.56 -0.23
C ALA A 123 -1.08 -0.01 0.75
N SER A 124 -1.73 -0.87 1.54
CA SER A 124 -2.76 -0.46 2.51
C SER A 124 -2.17 0.33 3.68
N ASN A 125 -1.03 -0.10 4.23
CA ASN A 125 -0.38 0.59 5.33
C ASN A 125 0.14 1.97 4.90
N MET A 126 0.76 2.06 3.71
CA MET A 126 1.24 3.35 3.19
C MET A 126 0.09 4.29 2.84
N ALA A 127 -1.00 3.80 2.25
CA ALA A 127 -2.20 4.60 2.03
C ALA A 127 -2.81 5.10 3.35
N CYS A 128 -2.86 4.24 4.37
CA CYS A 128 -3.34 4.60 5.70
C CYS A 128 -2.49 5.71 6.32
N VAL A 129 -1.16 5.58 6.34
CA VAL A 129 -0.24 6.62 6.86
C VAL A 129 -0.41 7.92 6.10
N ALA A 130 -0.23 7.89 4.78
CA ALA A 130 -0.21 9.08 3.94
C ALA A 130 -1.54 9.84 4.02
N PHE A 131 -2.66 9.13 3.90
CA PHE A 131 -3.98 9.76 3.95
C PHE A 131 -4.35 10.24 5.34
N SER A 132 -4.01 9.51 6.42
CA SER A 132 -4.20 9.99 7.80
C SER A 132 -3.50 11.32 8.01
N ILE A 133 -2.21 11.41 7.68
CA ILE A 133 -1.43 12.64 7.87
C ILE A 133 -1.98 13.78 6.99
N TYR A 134 -2.28 13.50 5.71
CA TYR A 134 -2.84 14.48 4.80
C TYR A 134 -4.13 15.11 5.35
N LEU A 135 -5.03 14.33 5.94
CA LEU A 135 -6.27 14.84 6.52
C LEU A 135 -6.04 15.88 7.63
N TYR A 136 -4.95 15.76 8.41
CA TYR A 136 -4.61 16.72 9.47
C TYR A 136 -3.84 17.95 8.98
N VAL A 137 -3.15 17.87 7.84
CA VAL A 137 -2.31 18.97 7.34
C VAL A 137 -2.91 19.71 6.13
N ARG A 138 -3.95 19.17 5.50
CA ARG A 138 -4.52 19.67 4.23
C ARG A 138 -4.98 21.11 4.26
N GLU A 139 -5.41 21.63 5.41
CA GLU A 139 -5.83 23.04 5.54
C GLU A 139 -4.69 24.01 5.22
N LYS A 140 -3.47 23.65 5.61
CA LYS A 140 -2.27 24.46 5.37
C LYS A 140 -1.46 24.00 4.15
N TYR A 141 -1.44 22.69 3.87
CA TYR A 141 -0.59 22.06 2.86
C TYR A 141 -1.42 21.24 1.85
N HIS A 142 -2.55 21.80 1.37
CA HIS A 142 -3.43 21.10 0.43
C HIS A 142 -2.71 20.67 -0.86
N HIS A 143 -1.77 21.48 -1.37
CA HIS A 143 -1.01 21.19 -2.59
C HIS A 143 -0.10 19.95 -2.49
N LEU A 144 0.21 19.48 -1.26
CA LEU A 144 1.05 18.30 -1.07
C LEU A 144 0.34 16.96 -1.34
N TRP A 145 -0.94 16.95 -1.73
CA TRP A 145 -1.65 15.71 -2.02
C TRP A 145 -0.95 14.86 -3.10
N LEU A 146 -0.36 15.51 -4.12
CA LEU A 146 0.44 14.83 -5.15
C LEU A 146 1.69 14.16 -4.59
N PHE A 147 2.35 14.80 -3.62
CA PHE A 147 3.52 14.24 -2.96
C PHE A 147 3.16 12.99 -2.13
N PHE A 148 2.05 13.05 -1.37
CA PHE A 148 1.55 11.90 -0.65
C PHE A 148 1.16 10.75 -1.58
N LEU A 149 0.47 11.07 -2.68
CA LEU A 149 0.09 10.09 -3.68
C LEU A 149 1.32 9.46 -4.36
N PHE A 150 2.32 10.28 -4.74
CA PHE A 150 3.56 9.78 -5.33
C PHE A 150 4.30 8.82 -4.39
N PHE A 151 4.38 9.15 -3.10
CA PHE A 151 5.01 8.29 -2.10
C PHE A 151 4.32 6.92 -1.99
N VAL A 152 2.99 6.92 -1.89
CA VAL A 152 2.19 5.69 -1.85
C VAL A 152 2.34 4.89 -3.14
N ALA A 153 2.31 5.56 -4.30
CA ALA A 153 2.47 4.92 -5.60
C ALA A 153 3.86 4.30 -5.78
N LEU A 154 4.91 4.99 -5.36
CA LEU A 154 6.29 4.49 -5.45
C LEU A 154 6.49 3.20 -4.65
N ILE A 155 6.07 3.19 -3.37
CA ILE A 155 6.17 1.99 -2.53
C ILE A 155 5.29 0.86 -3.09
N SER A 156 4.09 1.18 -3.56
CA SER A 156 3.19 0.19 -4.16
C SER A 156 3.76 -0.39 -5.45
N TYR A 157 4.35 0.45 -6.30
CA TYR A 157 4.98 0.00 -7.54
C TYR A 157 6.15 -0.93 -7.27
N SER A 158 6.94 -0.70 -6.22
CA SER A 158 8.02 -1.61 -5.86
C SER A 158 7.53 -3.05 -5.64
N ARG A 159 6.27 -3.23 -5.15
CA ARG A 159 5.69 -4.57 -4.92
C ARG A 159 5.30 -5.27 -6.22
N ILE A 160 4.87 -4.51 -7.23
CA ILE A 160 4.61 -5.03 -8.58
C ILE A 160 5.94 -5.36 -9.25
N TYR A 161 6.91 -4.45 -9.17
CA TYR A 161 8.25 -4.63 -9.73
C TYR A 161 8.96 -5.88 -9.20
N LEU A 162 8.82 -6.16 -7.89
CA LEU A 162 9.36 -7.37 -7.27
C LEU A 162 8.54 -8.65 -7.60
N GLY A 163 7.47 -8.56 -8.39
CA GLY A 163 6.66 -9.71 -8.80
C GLY A 163 5.80 -10.33 -7.71
N VAL A 164 5.54 -9.60 -6.60
CA VAL A 164 4.86 -10.17 -5.41
C VAL A 164 3.42 -9.73 -5.21
N HIS A 165 2.92 -8.75 -5.99
CA HIS A 165 1.54 -8.30 -5.96
C HIS A 165 1.00 -7.95 -7.34
N TYR A 166 -0.26 -8.28 -7.59
CA TYR A 166 -1.00 -7.79 -8.74
C TYR A 166 -1.39 -6.32 -8.58
N PRO A 167 -1.61 -5.58 -9.69
CA PRO A 167 -2.14 -4.21 -9.62
C PRO A 167 -3.44 -4.10 -8.83
N THR A 168 -4.36 -5.07 -8.93
CA THR A 168 -5.60 -5.06 -8.16
C THR A 168 -5.38 -5.30 -6.66
N ASP A 169 -4.35 -6.03 -6.23
CA ASP A 169 -3.97 -6.14 -4.81
C ASP A 169 -3.56 -4.77 -4.24
N ILE A 170 -2.88 -3.96 -5.06
CA ILE A 170 -2.47 -2.60 -4.71
C ILE A 170 -3.69 -1.68 -4.59
N LEU A 171 -4.58 -1.68 -5.60
CA LEU A 171 -5.79 -0.86 -5.59
C LEU A 171 -6.70 -1.20 -4.39
N GLY A 172 -6.89 -2.49 -4.12
CA GLY A 172 -7.61 -2.95 -2.92
C GLY A 172 -6.96 -2.45 -1.63
N GLY A 173 -5.62 -2.49 -1.56
CA GLY A 173 -4.85 -1.95 -0.45
C GLY A 173 -5.06 -0.45 -0.26
N TRP A 174 -4.99 0.34 -1.33
CA TRP A 174 -5.22 1.79 -1.27
C TRP A 174 -6.62 2.15 -0.78
N ILE A 175 -7.64 1.47 -1.31
CA ILE A 175 -9.03 1.69 -0.89
C ILE A 175 -9.18 1.36 0.59
N TRP A 176 -8.72 0.20 1.04
CA TRP A 176 -8.86 -0.23 2.43
C TRP A 176 -8.09 0.67 3.39
N GLY A 177 -6.81 0.94 3.12
CA GLY A 177 -6.01 1.85 3.94
C GLY A 177 -6.61 3.24 4.07
N SER A 178 -7.20 3.77 2.97
CA SER A 178 -7.88 5.07 2.97
C SER A 178 -9.17 5.05 3.78
N ILE A 179 -9.96 3.98 3.72
CA ILE A 179 -11.17 3.80 4.53
C ILE A 179 -10.81 3.82 6.02
N ILE A 180 -9.80 3.06 6.44
CA ILE A 180 -9.35 3.02 7.84
C ILE A 180 -8.83 4.39 8.27
N ALA A 181 -7.97 5.05 7.48
CA ALA A 181 -7.47 6.38 7.76
C ALA A 181 -8.59 7.40 7.99
N TYR A 182 -9.59 7.43 7.08
CA TYR A 182 -10.73 8.33 7.19
C TYR A 182 -11.60 8.03 8.42
N SER A 183 -11.85 6.75 8.71
CA SER A 183 -12.62 6.32 9.87
C SER A 183 -11.97 6.79 11.18
N PHE A 184 -10.66 6.53 11.35
CA PHE A 184 -9.93 6.98 12.54
C PHE A 184 -9.90 8.52 12.62
N TYR A 185 -9.64 9.22 11.52
CA TYR A 185 -9.73 10.68 11.51
C TYR A 185 -11.12 11.17 11.95
N PHE A 186 -12.20 10.60 11.41
CA PHE A 186 -13.57 11.01 11.73
C PHE A 186 -13.90 10.86 13.21
N PHE A 187 -13.52 9.72 13.82
CA PHE A 187 -13.78 9.45 15.24
C PHE A 187 -12.93 10.32 16.17
N PHE A 188 -11.66 10.56 15.83
CA PHE A 188 -10.71 11.18 16.75
C PHE A 188 -10.43 12.67 16.46
N LYS A 189 -10.91 13.24 15.36
CA LYS A 189 -10.66 14.65 15.01
C LYS A 189 -11.06 15.64 16.10
N LYS A 190 -12.18 15.39 16.83
CA LYS A 190 -12.66 16.26 17.91
C LYS A 190 -11.72 16.33 19.13
N ILE A 191 -10.84 15.34 19.30
CA ILE A 191 -9.86 15.31 20.40
C ILE A 191 -8.60 16.10 20.00
N ILE A 192 -8.37 16.26 18.70
CA ILE A 192 -7.15 16.80 18.13
C ILE A 192 -7.32 18.24 17.64
N LEU A 193 -8.48 18.55 17.07
CA LEU A 193 -8.86 19.87 16.53
C LEU A 193 -9.68 20.67 17.53
#